data_32e74aee02e3008458ff71c10152b8d0
#
_entry.id   32e74aee02e3008458ff71c10152b8d0
#
_cell.length_a   1.000
_cell.length_b   1.000
_cell.length_c   1.000
_cell.angle_alpha   90.00
_cell.angle_beta   90.00
_cell.angle_gamma   90.00
#
_symmetry.space_group_name_H-M   'P 1'
#
loop_
_entity.id
_entity.type
_entity.pdbx_description
1 polymer ?
#
loop_
_entity_poly.entity_id
_entity_poly.type
_entity_poly.pdbx_seq_one_letter_code
_entity_poly.pdbx_strand_id
1 'polypeptide(L)'
;MAHIAVIDDDPSLQRLVRHWLEREGHDVAVYPSGEQALDERPLGADLVLLDVQLGDMDGLDVLDRLQERDPHATVVMMTANGDVPAIVDAMRRGAYDYLVKPVTRTKLTTTVRNGLERSKLAAAERHLDRVQTGSDYHGMVGASPAMARLFERCDRVAPTDVTVLIQGESGTGKELVAQALHRRSSRARGPFVPINCAAVAATLQESELFGHIRGAFTGAHKDRKGRFEQAHGGTLFLDEVAELSADLQAKLLRVLQERTLYRVGGDRQI
;
A
#
# COMPACT_ATOMS: atom_id res chain seq x y z
N MET A 1 10.55 -4.89 13.14
CA MET A 1 10.33 -5.71 11.94
C MET A 1 10.28 -4.73 10.77
N ALA A 2 11.14 -4.89 9.79
CA ALA A 2 11.22 -4.06 8.59
C ALA A 2 10.93 -4.93 7.36
N HIS A 3 10.39 -4.34 6.31
CA HIS A 3 10.16 -5.00 5.04
C HIS A 3 11.33 -4.72 4.09
N ILE A 4 11.99 -5.79 3.61
CA ILE A 4 13.20 -5.71 2.78
C ILE A 4 12.94 -6.40 1.45
N ALA A 5 13.20 -5.71 0.33
CA ALA A 5 13.17 -6.30 -0.99
C ALA A 5 14.57 -6.75 -1.41
N VAL A 6 14.69 -7.94 -1.96
CA VAL A 6 15.94 -8.49 -2.53
C VAL A 6 15.71 -8.75 -4.01
N ILE A 7 16.42 -8.03 -4.87
CA ILE A 7 16.33 -8.13 -6.32
C ILE A 7 17.67 -8.68 -6.82
N ASP A 8 17.69 -9.94 -7.22
CA ASP A 8 18.89 -10.66 -7.64
C ASP A 8 18.45 -11.85 -8.50
N ASP A 9 19.16 -12.21 -9.55
CA ASP A 9 18.79 -13.33 -10.42
C ASP A 9 19.38 -14.68 -9.98
N ASP A 10 20.28 -14.69 -8.94
CA ASP A 10 20.81 -15.93 -8.35
C ASP A 10 19.88 -16.46 -7.25
N PRO A 11 19.16 -17.58 -7.48
CA PRO A 11 18.26 -18.16 -6.49
C PRO A 11 18.98 -18.66 -5.23
N SER A 12 20.29 -18.94 -5.30
CA SER A 12 21.09 -19.41 -4.15
C SER A 12 21.38 -18.23 -3.23
N LEU A 13 21.78 -17.10 -3.79
CA LEU A 13 22.01 -15.87 -3.04
C LEU A 13 20.72 -15.33 -2.43
N GLN A 14 19.62 -15.32 -3.19
CA GLN A 14 18.30 -14.93 -2.68
C GLN A 14 17.91 -15.73 -1.43
N ARG A 15 18.01 -17.08 -1.49
CA ARG A 15 17.69 -17.95 -0.34
C ARG A 15 18.59 -17.68 0.86
N LEU A 16 19.88 -17.46 0.62
CA LEU A 16 20.85 -17.20 1.67
C LEU A 16 20.60 -15.87 2.37
N VAL A 17 20.43 -14.79 1.59
CA VAL A 17 20.16 -13.45 2.09
C VAL A 17 18.82 -13.42 2.84
N ARG A 18 17.77 -13.98 2.24
CA ARG A 18 16.46 -14.13 2.87
C ARG A 18 16.55 -14.83 4.22
N HIS A 19 17.20 -16.00 4.27
CA HIS A 19 17.36 -16.76 5.50
C HIS A 19 18.06 -15.95 6.61
N TRP A 20 19.11 -15.20 6.27
CA TRP A 20 19.82 -14.39 7.26
C TRP A 20 18.98 -13.24 7.80
N LEU A 21 18.24 -12.55 6.92
CA LEU A 21 17.43 -11.39 7.30
C LEU A 21 16.14 -11.77 8.04
N GLU A 22 15.50 -12.87 7.68
CA GLU A 22 14.35 -13.43 8.42
C GLU A 22 14.77 -13.84 9.86
N ARG A 23 15.98 -14.37 10.04
CA ARG A 23 16.53 -14.65 11.39
C ARG A 23 16.81 -13.41 12.23
N GLU A 24 17.02 -12.26 11.62
CA GLU A 24 17.13 -10.96 12.29
C GLU A 24 15.74 -10.32 12.53
N GLY A 25 14.64 -11.01 12.19
CA GLY A 25 13.27 -10.56 12.44
C GLY A 25 12.72 -9.59 11.40
N HIS A 26 13.26 -9.60 10.17
CA HIS A 26 12.76 -8.82 9.05
C HIS A 26 11.79 -9.64 8.19
N ASP A 27 10.89 -8.95 7.49
CA ASP A 27 10.06 -9.52 6.44
C ASP A 27 10.76 -9.32 5.08
N VAL A 28 10.91 -10.39 4.29
CA VAL A 28 11.76 -10.35 3.09
C VAL A 28 11.00 -10.82 1.86
N ALA A 29 10.79 -9.91 0.91
CA ALA A 29 10.33 -10.21 -0.43
C ALA A 29 11.54 -10.42 -1.36
N VAL A 30 11.46 -11.43 -2.25
CA VAL A 30 12.53 -11.71 -3.22
C VAL A 30 11.99 -11.62 -4.64
N TYR A 31 12.77 -11.01 -5.53
CA TYR A 31 12.44 -10.79 -6.92
C TYR A 31 13.58 -11.31 -7.80
N PRO A 32 13.32 -12.25 -8.73
CA PRO A 32 14.35 -12.82 -9.59
C PRO A 32 14.72 -11.92 -10.77
N SER A 33 14.03 -10.77 -10.95
CA SER A 33 14.28 -9.85 -12.04
C SER A 33 13.91 -8.41 -11.67
N GLY A 34 14.51 -7.45 -12.36
CA GLY A 34 14.19 -6.03 -12.22
C GLY A 34 12.78 -5.72 -12.68
N GLU A 35 12.31 -6.35 -13.76
CA GLU A 35 10.96 -6.17 -14.29
C GLU A 35 9.90 -6.55 -13.27
N GLN A 36 10.04 -7.74 -12.64
CA GLN A 36 9.08 -8.19 -11.61
C GLN A 36 9.04 -7.25 -10.41
N ALA A 37 10.21 -6.77 -9.95
CA ALA A 37 10.26 -5.82 -8.83
C ALA A 37 9.62 -4.47 -9.19
N LEU A 38 9.79 -4.01 -10.44
CA LEU A 38 9.23 -2.75 -10.92
C LEU A 38 7.73 -2.83 -11.23
N ASP A 39 7.20 -4.01 -11.54
CA ASP A 39 5.76 -4.22 -11.75
C ASP A 39 4.98 -4.16 -10.45
N GLU A 40 5.59 -4.51 -9.33
CA GLU A 40 4.97 -4.38 -8.02
C GLU A 40 4.90 -2.91 -7.58
N ARG A 41 3.68 -2.39 -7.44
CA ARG A 41 3.43 -0.97 -7.14
C ARG A 41 2.48 -0.82 -5.95
N PRO A 42 2.95 -0.24 -4.85
CA PRO A 42 4.34 0.14 -4.51
C PRO A 42 5.16 -1.08 -4.07
N LEU A 43 6.48 -1.05 -4.28
CA LEU A 43 7.40 -2.11 -3.80
C LEU A 43 7.35 -2.26 -2.27
N GLY A 44 6.99 -1.19 -1.57
CA GLY A 44 6.64 -1.18 -0.15
C GLY A 44 7.78 -1.54 0.81
N ALA A 45 9.01 -1.56 0.33
CA ALA A 45 10.19 -1.94 1.10
C ALA A 45 10.78 -0.76 1.89
N ASP A 46 11.21 -1.03 3.13
CA ASP A 46 11.97 -0.08 3.94
C ASP A 46 13.44 0.01 3.47
N LEU A 47 13.92 -1.06 2.80
CA LEU A 47 15.25 -1.15 2.19
C LEU A 47 15.21 -2.12 1.01
N VAL A 48 15.94 -1.79 -0.05
CA VAL A 48 16.10 -2.63 -1.24
C VAL A 48 17.56 -3.08 -1.34
N LEU A 49 17.78 -4.40 -1.47
CA LEU A 49 19.05 -4.98 -1.89
C LEU A 49 18.93 -5.29 -3.38
N LEU A 50 19.78 -4.68 -4.20
CA LEU A 50 19.66 -4.72 -5.66
C LEU A 50 20.97 -5.17 -6.30
N ASP A 51 20.93 -6.25 -7.07
CA ASP A 51 22.08 -6.64 -7.86
C ASP A 51 22.34 -5.65 -9.01
N VAL A 52 23.60 -5.36 -9.26
CA VAL A 52 24.03 -4.57 -10.42
C VAL A 52 23.76 -5.33 -11.72
N GLN A 53 23.99 -6.64 -11.73
CA GLN A 53 23.83 -7.50 -12.92
C GLN A 53 22.61 -8.39 -12.75
N LEU A 54 21.51 -8.02 -13.41
CA LEU A 54 20.30 -8.84 -13.49
C LEU A 54 20.22 -9.46 -14.90
N GLY A 55 19.59 -10.62 -15.00
CA GLY A 55 19.48 -11.31 -16.26
C GLY A 55 18.57 -10.63 -17.30
N ASP A 56 17.69 -9.73 -16.87
CA ASP A 56 16.69 -9.04 -17.69
C ASP A 56 17.06 -7.58 -18.00
N MET A 57 17.67 -6.87 -17.07
CA MET A 57 18.05 -5.45 -17.22
C MET A 57 19.24 -5.08 -16.34
N ASP A 58 19.83 -3.89 -16.59
CA ASP A 58 20.89 -3.37 -15.73
C ASP A 58 20.31 -2.92 -14.38
N GLY A 59 20.92 -3.35 -13.27
CA GLY A 59 20.51 -2.93 -11.92
C GLY A 59 20.60 -1.42 -11.71
N LEU A 60 21.47 -0.71 -12.43
CA LEU A 60 21.53 0.75 -12.40
C LEU A 60 20.27 1.39 -13.01
N ASP A 61 19.69 0.78 -14.05
CA ASP A 61 18.43 1.25 -14.63
C ASP A 61 17.24 0.98 -13.68
N VAL A 62 17.29 -0.13 -12.93
CA VAL A 62 16.32 -0.40 -11.86
C VAL A 62 16.45 0.64 -10.74
N LEU A 63 17.67 0.98 -10.33
CA LEU A 63 17.93 2.01 -9.33
C LEU A 63 17.33 3.36 -9.74
N ASP A 64 17.58 3.80 -10.97
CA ASP A 64 17.04 5.07 -11.49
C ASP A 64 15.50 5.09 -11.41
N ARG A 65 14.84 4.03 -11.87
CA ARG A 65 13.37 3.92 -11.81
C ARG A 65 12.82 3.85 -10.40
N LEU A 66 13.53 3.22 -9.46
CA LEU A 66 13.16 3.22 -8.06
C LEU A 66 13.29 4.61 -7.44
N GLN A 67 14.37 5.34 -7.75
CA GLN A 67 14.61 6.72 -7.28
C GLN A 67 13.62 7.72 -7.90
N GLU A 68 13.24 7.56 -9.16
CA GLU A 68 12.18 8.36 -9.79
C GLU A 68 10.82 8.18 -9.11
N ARG A 69 10.51 6.96 -8.64
CA ARG A 69 9.25 6.64 -7.95
C ARG A 69 9.26 7.09 -6.48
N ASP A 70 10.36 6.87 -5.80
CA ASP A 70 10.59 7.30 -4.42
C ASP A 70 12.04 7.80 -4.28
N PRO A 71 12.27 9.12 -4.37
CA PRO A 71 13.61 9.74 -4.20
C PRO A 71 14.26 9.46 -2.85
N HIS A 72 13.52 8.90 -1.91
CA HIS A 72 14.02 8.54 -0.58
C HIS A 72 14.17 7.02 -0.38
N ALA A 73 13.98 6.22 -1.44
CA ALA A 73 14.19 4.79 -1.36
C ALA A 73 15.63 4.48 -0.92
N THR A 74 15.77 3.68 0.12
CA THR A 74 17.09 3.24 0.61
C THR A 74 17.50 2.00 -0.17
N VAL A 75 18.35 2.19 -1.19
CA VAL A 75 18.82 1.11 -2.06
C VAL A 75 20.28 0.81 -1.76
N VAL A 76 20.59 -0.46 -1.48
CA VAL A 76 21.94 -1.00 -1.32
C VAL A 76 22.25 -1.88 -2.53
N MET A 77 23.27 -1.51 -3.29
CA MET A 77 23.68 -2.26 -4.47
C MET A 77 24.49 -3.49 -4.09
N MET A 78 24.28 -4.62 -4.77
CA MET A 78 25.13 -5.80 -4.67
C MET A 78 25.94 -5.92 -5.96
N THR A 79 27.27 -6.03 -5.86
CA THR A 79 28.15 -5.99 -7.03
C THR A 79 29.23 -7.08 -6.96
N ALA A 80 29.70 -7.55 -8.11
CA ALA A 80 30.84 -8.44 -8.18
C ALA A 80 32.13 -7.76 -7.71
N ASN A 81 33.09 -8.55 -7.25
CA ASN A 81 34.39 -8.04 -6.79
C ASN A 81 35.15 -7.36 -7.94
N GLY A 82 35.59 -6.10 -7.72
CA GLY A 82 36.44 -5.36 -8.66
C GLY A 82 35.71 -4.35 -9.56
N ASP A 83 34.38 -4.25 -9.50
CA ASP A 83 33.62 -3.30 -10.33
C ASP A 83 33.50 -1.91 -9.67
N VAL A 84 34.66 -1.27 -9.43
CA VAL A 84 34.73 0.08 -8.84
C VAL A 84 33.98 1.14 -9.65
N PRO A 85 34.03 1.15 -11.01
CA PRO A 85 33.25 2.08 -11.81
C PRO A 85 31.74 1.98 -11.57
N ALA A 86 31.17 0.77 -11.52
CA ALA A 86 29.75 0.55 -11.24
C ALA A 86 29.36 1.03 -9.82
N ILE A 87 30.22 0.82 -8.83
CA ILE A 87 30.00 1.34 -7.47
C ILE A 87 29.90 2.87 -7.47
N VAL A 88 30.85 3.55 -8.13
CA VAL A 88 30.88 5.01 -8.19
C VAL A 88 29.65 5.54 -8.92
N ASP A 89 29.23 4.90 -9.99
CA ASP A 89 28.04 5.31 -10.75
C ASP A 89 26.77 5.10 -9.93
N ALA A 90 26.61 3.95 -9.26
CA ALA A 90 25.49 3.68 -8.36
C ALA A 90 25.37 4.74 -7.25
N MET A 91 26.48 5.10 -6.61
CA MET A 91 26.48 6.12 -5.56
C MET A 91 26.09 7.52 -6.11
N ARG A 92 26.50 7.87 -7.33
CA ARG A 92 26.08 9.11 -8.01
C ARG A 92 24.60 9.13 -8.35
N ARG A 93 24.02 7.98 -8.66
CA ARG A 93 22.58 7.80 -8.97
C ARG A 93 21.71 7.68 -7.72
N GLY A 94 22.29 7.80 -6.51
CA GLY A 94 21.54 7.85 -5.26
C GLY A 94 21.43 6.53 -4.50
N ALA A 95 22.24 5.52 -4.84
CA ALA A 95 22.37 4.36 -3.98
C ALA A 95 22.88 4.78 -2.60
N TYR A 96 22.34 4.15 -1.56
CA TYR A 96 22.73 4.43 -0.17
C TYR A 96 24.11 3.83 0.17
N ASP A 97 24.36 2.60 -0.25
CA ASP A 97 25.59 1.84 0.06
C ASP A 97 25.74 0.69 -0.95
N TYR A 98 26.81 -0.07 -0.82
CA TYR A 98 27.03 -1.27 -1.66
C TYR A 98 27.56 -2.46 -0.86
N LEU A 99 27.32 -3.65 -1.38
CA LEU A 99 27.83 -4.93 -0.88
C LEU A 99 28.59 -5.65 -2.00
N VAL A 100 29.84 -6.00 -1.73
CA VAL A 100 30.65 -6.77 -2.68
C VAL A 100 30.37 -8.26 -2.49
N LYS A 101 30.05 -8.97 -3.57
CA LYS A 101 29.91 -10.41 -3.62
C LYS A 101 31.32 -11.09 -3.57
N PRO A 102 31.52 -12.18 -2.82
CA PRO A 102 30.53 -12.91 -2.05
C PRO A 102 30.08 -12.18 -0.77
N VAL A 103 28.78 -12.10 -0.58
CA VAL A 103 28.18 -11.42 0.57
C VAL A 103 28.39 -12.26 1.83
N THR A 104 28.93 -11.65 2.90
CA THR A 104 29.04 -12.30 4.21
C THR A 104 27.90 -11.84 5.13
N ARG A 105 27.46 -12.73 6.03
CA ARG A 105 26.39 -12.39 6.98
C ARG A 105 26.67 -11.11 7.76
N THR A 106 27.89 -10.98 8.30
CA THR A 106 28.27 -9.81 9.12
C THR A 106 28.17 -8.50 8.31
N LYS A 107 28.68 -8.47 7.07
CA LYS A 107 28.56 -7.29 6.21
C LYS A 107 27.11 -6.97 5.89
N LEU A 108 26.34 -7.98 5.46
CA LEU A 108 24.92 -7.82 5.13
C LEU A 108 24.13 -7.22 6.30
N THR A 109 24.21 -7.84 7.48
CA THR A 109 23.43 -7.38 8.64
C THR A 109 23.83 -5.99 9.10
N THR A 110 25.12 -5.64 9.02
CA THR A 110 25.61 -4.30 9.36
C THR A 110 25.09 -3.25 8.37
N THR A 111 25.25 -3.50 7.06
CA THR A 111 24.78 -2.56 6.02
C THR A 111 23.28 -2.40 6.05
N VAL A 112 22.51 -3.49 6.20
CA VAL A 112 21.05 -3.43 6.30
C VAL A 112 20.62 -2.65 7.54
N ARG A 113 21.22 -2.87 8.71
CA ARG A 113 20.91 -2.12 9.92
C ARG A 113 21.13 -0.62 9.72
N ASN A 114 22.29 -0.23 9.18
CA ASN A 114 22.61 1.17 8.92
C ASN A 114 21.64 1.79 7.88
N GLY A 115 21.32 1.07 6.82
CA GLY A 115 20.34 1.49 5.81
C GLY A 115 18.94 1.69 6.39
N LEU A 116 18.49 0.77 7.27
CA LEU A 116 17.21 0.92 7.95
C LEU A 116 17.17 2.11 8.94
N GLU A 117 18.29 2.41 9.60
CA GLU A 117 18.41 3.63 10.41
C GLU A 117 18.31 4.88 9.53
N ARG A 118 18.98 4.91 8.38
CA ARG A 118 18.85 5.99 7.39
C ARG A 118 17.43 6.17 6.88
N SER A 119 16.76 5.07 6.52
CA SER A 119 15.35 5.08 6.09
C SER A 119 14.44 5.68 7.16
N LYS A 120 14.64 5.31 8.44
CA LYS A 120 13.87 5.89 9.56
C LYS A 120 14.15 7.38 9.75
N LEU A 121 15.38 7.83 9.60
CA LEU A 121 15.74 9.24 9.71
C LEU A 121 15.11 10.06 8.57
N ALA A 122 15.20 9.58 7.32
CA ALA A 122 14.57 10.21 6.17
C ALA A 122 13.04 10.28 6.31
N ALA A 123 12.41 9.26 6.89
CA ALA A 123 10.98 9.29 7.22
C ALA A 123 10.66 10.33 8.31
N ALA A 124 11.53 10.48 9.32
CA ALA A 124 11.37 11.47 10.38
C ALA A 124 11.59 12.91 9.86
N GLU A 125 12.56 13.14 8.98
CA GLU A 125 12.79 14.43 8.32
C GLU A 125 11.59 14.83 7.47
N ARG A 126 11.08 13.94 6.61
CA ARG A 126 9.84 14.17 5.85
C ARG A 126 8.65 14.52 6.75
N HIS A 127 8.59 13.90 7.92
CA HIS A 127 7.56 14.19 8.90
C HIS A 127 7.72 15.59 9.52
N LEU A 128 8.94 15.97 9.89
CA LEU A 128 9.24 17.31 10.43
C LEU A 128 8.95 18.41 9.41
N ASP A 129 9.30 18.22 8.15
CA ASP A 129 8.98 19.18 7.08
C ASP A 129 7.47 19.33 6.89
N ARG A 130 6.70 18.25 6.97
CA ARG A 130 5.23 18.30 6.94
C ARG A 130 4.64 19.03 8.15
N VAL A 131 5.23 18.87 9.32
CA VAL A 131 4.79 19.56 10.55
C VAL A 131 5.15 21.06 10.51
N GLN A 132 6.36 21.41 10.03
CA GLN A 132 6.82 22.80 9.94
C GLN A 132 6.09 23.59 8.85
N THR A 133 5.70 22.95 7.75
CA THR A 133 4.93 23.59 6.68
C THR A 133 3.44 23.71 6.99
N GLY A 134 2.98 23.24 8.19
CA GLY A 134 1.57 23.26 8.56
C GLY A 134 0.69 22.44 7.62
N SER A 135 1.29 21.52 6.87
CA SER A 135 0.56 20.71 5.90
C SER A 135 -0.30 19.67 6.64
N ASP A 136 -1.55 20.04 6.77
CA ASP A 136 -2.65 19.18 7.15
C ASP A 136 -2.69 17.97 6.18
N TYR A 137 -2.40 16.76 6.68
CA TYR A 137 -2.53 15.56 5.86
C TYR A 137 -4.03 15.27 5.64
N HIS A 138 -4.63 16.03 4.71
CA HIS A 138 -6.04 15.88 4.32
C HIS A 138 -7.05 15.99 5.48
N GLY A 139 -6.81 16.86 6.46
CA GLY A 139 -7.63 17.02 7.66
C GLY A 139 -7.11 16.30 8.90
N MET A 140 -6.03 15.54 8.75
CA MET A 140 -5.41 14.86 9.89
C MET A 140 -4.17 15.61 10.39
N VAL A 141 -4.18 15.95 11.68
CA VAL A 141 -3.04 16.56 12.36
C VAL A 141 -2.35 15.52 13.23
N GLY A 142 -1.05 15.34 13.09
CA GLY A 142 -0.33 14.41 13.94
C GLY A 142 1.16 14.43 13.72
N ALA A 143 1.92 14.64 14.81
CA ALA A 143 3.37 14.72 14.83
C ALA A 143 4.04 13.47 15.43
N SER A 144 3.27 12.46 15.84
CA SER A 144 3.84 11.26 16.44
C SER A 144 4.42 10.30 15.38
N PRO A 145 5.44 9.49 15.74
CA PRO A 145 5.94 8.45 14.83
C PRO A 145 4.87 7.44 14.37
N ALA A 146 3.80 7.24 15.16
CA ALA A 146 2.68 6.40 14.78
C ALA A 146 1.86 7.02 13.63
N MET A 147 1.61 8.35 13.70
CA MET A 147 0.93 9.07 12.63
C MET A 147 1.76 9.15 11.36
N ALA A 148 3.08 9.35 11.47
CA ALA A 148 3.97 9.29 10.32
C ALA A 148 3.88 7.96 9.58
N ARG A 149 3.93 6.83 10.31
CA ARG A 149 3.75 5.49 9.72
C ARG A 149 2.36 5.29 9.10
N LEU A 150 1.32 5.88 9.70
CA LEU A 150 -0.02 5.85 9.12
C LEU A 150 -0.07 6.58 7.77
N PHE A 151 0.48 7.80 7.71
CA PHE A 151 0.52 8.59 6.48
C PHE A 151 1.31 7.89 5.37
N GLU A 152 2.47 7.31 5.69
CA GLU A 152 3.24 6.51 4.74
C GLU A 152 2.47 5.29 4.21
N ARG A 153 1.73 4.59 5.09
CA ARG A 153 0.86 3.48 4.66
C ARG A 153 -0.26 3.97 3.75
N CYS A 154 -0.88 5.11 4.06
CA CYS A 154 -1.89 5.72 3.20
C CYS A 154 -1.31 6.07 1.83
N ASP A 155 -0.13 6.67 1.77
CA ASP A 155 0.55 7.04 0.53
C ASP A 155 0.89 5.82 -0.34
N ARG A 156 1.28 4.71 0.29
CA ARG A 156 1.57 3.45 -0.41
C ARG A 156 0.33 2.76 -0.96
N VAL A 157 -0.75 2.76 -0.19
CA VAL A 157 -1.97 2.01 -0.53
C VAL A 157 -2.89 2.79 -1.46
N ALA A 158 -2.96 4.11 -1.32
CA ALA A 158 -3.91 4.95 -2.07
C ALA A 158 -3.85 4.80 -3.60
N PRO A 159 -2.68 4.64 -4.25
CA PRO A 159 -2.61 4.44 -5.70
C PRO A 159 -3.11 3.07 -6.19
N THR A 160 -3.35 2.13 -5.29
CA THR A 160 -3.76 0.75 -5.62
C THR A 160 -5.29 0.59 -5.60
N ASP A 161 -5.79 -0.49 -6.23
CA ASP A 161 -7.22 -0.83 -6.24
C ASP A 161 -7.63 -1.84 -5.14
N VAL A 162 -6.80 -2.01 -4.11
CA VAL A 162 -7.06 -2.96 -3.01
C VAL A 162 -8.16 -2.46 -2.07
N THR A 163 -8.91 -3.40 -1.50
CA THR A 163 -9.84 -3.09 -0.41
C THR A 163 -9.05 -2.85 0.87
N VAL A 164 -9.33 -1.73 1.55
CA VAL A 164 -8.63 -1.30 2.76
C VAL A 164 -9.54 -1.48 3.98
N LEU A 165 -9.06 -2.19 5.00
CA LEU A 165 -9.70 -2.25 6.30
C LEU A 165 -9.04 -1.24 7.25
N ILE A 166 -9.82 -0.28 7.75
CA ILE A 166 -9.38 0.74 8.71
C ILE A 166 -9.87 0.33 10.10
N GLN A 167 -8.96 0.04 11.01
CA GLN A 167 -9.27 -0.35 12.39
C GLN A 167 -8.87 0.74 13.38
N GLY A 168 -9.71 0.97 14.37
CA GLY A 168 -9.47 1.94 15.44
C GLY A 168 -10.72 2.14 16.28
N GLU A 169 -10.54 2.69 17.48
CA GLU A 169 -11.64 3.03 18.40
C GLU A 169 -12.58 4.08 17.79
N SER A 170 -13.76 4.25 18.37
CA SER A 170 -14.69 5.29 17.94
C SER A 170 -14.05 6.67 18.14
N GLY A 171 -14.26 7.59 17.19
CA GLY A 171 -13.73 8.96 17.26
C GLY A 171 -12.25 9.13 16.90
N THR A 172 -11.51 8.08 16.54
CA THR A 172 -10.06 8.17 16.21
C THR A 172 -9.77 8.75 14.83
N GLY A 173 -10.79 9.17 14.05
CA GLY A 173 -10.60 9.78 12.73
C GLY A 173 -10.55 8.78 11.57
N LYS A 174 -11.14 7.60 11.68
CA LYS A 174 -11.21 6.58 10.59
C LYS A 174 -11.73 7.17 9.28
N GLU A 175 -12.72 8.04 9.33
CA GLU A 175 -13.26 8.71 8.14
C GLU A 175 -12.24 9.65 7.48
N LEU A 176 -11.42 10.37 8.26
CA LEU A 176 -10.36 11.22 7.71
C LEU A 176 -9.30 10.38 6.97
N VAL A 177 -8.98 9.20 7.50
CA VAL A 177 -8.09 8.25 6.82
C VAL A 177 -8.70 7.79 5.48
N ALA A 178 -9.99 7.45 5.47
CA ALA A 178 -10.69 7.04 4.25
C ALA A 178 -10.73 8.18 3.21
N GLN A 179 -10.99 9.42 3.64
CA GLN A 179 -10.95 10.60 2.78
C GLN A 179 -9.56 10.87 2.23
N ALA A 180 -8.51 10.71 3.04
CA ALA A 180 -7.13 10.88 2.60
C ALA A 180 -6.75 9.83 1.54
N LEU A 181 -7.09 8.55 1.75
CA LEU A 181 -6.92 7.48 0.78
C LEU A 181 -7.62 7.81 -0.54
N HIS A 182 -8.90 8.24 -0.50
CA HIS A 182 -9.63 8.63 -1.70
C HIS A 182 -8.95 9.76 -2.46
N ARG A 183 -8.59 10.86 -1.78
CA ARG A 183 -7.97 12.04 -2.40
C ARG A 183 -6.61 11.75 -3.04
N ARG A 184 -5.90 10.74 -2.56
CA ARG A 184 -4.58 10.30 -3.09
C ARG A 184 -4.68 9.13 -4.06
N SER A 185 -5.87 8.57 -4.27
CA SER A 185 -6.08 7.46 -5.18
C SER A 185 -6.17 7.90 -6.65
N SER A 186 -6.06 6.94 -7.57
CA SER A 186 -6.40 7.13 -8.98
C SER A 186 -7.85 7.56 -9.21
N ARG A 187 -8.72 7.39 -8.20
CA ARG A 187 -10.16 7.69 -8.21
C ARG A 187 -10.51 9.00 -7.49
N ALA A 188 -9.55 9.85 -7.18
CA ALA A 188 -9.75 11.11 -6.46
C ALA A 188 -10.74 12.09 -7.13
N ARG A 189 -10.97 11.95 -8.43
CA ARG A 189 -11.95 12.74 -9.19
C ARG A 189 -13.35 12.11 -9.17
N GLY A 190 -13.48 10.88 -8.72
CA GLY A 190 -14.75 10.17 -8.58
C GLY A 190 -15.50 10.54 -7.30
N PRO A 191 -16.68 9.99 -7.09
CA PRO A 191 -17.45 10.25 -5.88
C PRO A 191 -16.82 9.56 -4.65
N PHE A 192 -16.81 10.27 -3.50
CA PHE A 192 -16.58 9.66 -2.19
C PHE A 192 -17.95 9.49 -1.51
N VAL A 193 -18.35 8.24 -1.28
CA VAL A 193 -19.68 7.91 -0.73
C VAL A 193 -19.52 7.27 0.65
N PRO A 194 -19.64 8.04 1.73
CA PRO A 194 -19.64 7.48 3.07
C PRO A 194 -21.03 6.94 3.45
N ILE A 195 -21.06 5.86 4.22
CA ILE A 195 -22.25 5.34 4.88
C ILE A 195 -21.86 4.78 6.24
N ASN A 196 -22.57 5.21 7.28
CA ASN A 196 -22.45 4.59 8.60
C ASN A 196 -23.51 3.48 8.72
N CYS A 197 -23.06 2.23 8.79
CA CYS A 197 -23.95 1.06 8.83
C CYS A 197 -24.78 0.99 10.12
N ALA A 198 -24.26 1.49 11.25
CA ALA A 198 -25.01 1.54 12.49
C ALA A 198 -26.16 2.59 12.48
N ALA A 199 -26.03 3.64 11.66
CA ALA A 199 -27.05 4.69 11.57
C ALA A 199 -28.24 4.31 10.69
N VAL A 200 -28.14 3.22 9.92
CA VAL A 200 -29.21 2.76 9.03
C VAL A 200 -30.02 1.65 9.70
N ALA A 201 -31.34 1.79 9.75
CA ALA A 201 -32.21 0.76 10.29
C ALA A 201 -31.95 -0.59 9.59
N ALA A 202 -31.83 -1.69 10.35
CA ALA A 202 -31.47 -3.01 9.84
C ALA A 202 -32.32 -3.45 8.63
N THR A 203 -33.63 -3.15 8.65
CA THR A 203 -34.57 -3.44 7.56
C THR A 203 -34.32 -2.65 6.26
N LEU A 204 -33.54 -1.56 6.34
CA LEU A 204 -33.23 -0.69 5.19
C LEU A 204 -31.78 -0.83 4.73
N GLN A 205 -30.90 -1.43 5.52
CA GLN A 205 -29.46 -1.53 5.21
C GLN A 205 -29.23 -2.15 3.83
N GLU A 206 -29.92 -3.24 3.51
CA GLU A 206 -29.78 -3.91 2.23
C GLU A 206 -30.16 -3.02 1.05
N SER A 207 -31.31 -2.36 1.16
CA SER A 207 -31.81 -1.43 0.13
C SER A 207 -30.92 -0.19 -0.02
N GLU A 208 -30.36 0.35 1.08
CA GLU A 208 -29.44 1.50 1.01
C GLU A 208 -28.12 1.07 0.36
N LEU A 209 -27.54 -0.10 0.69
CA LEU A 209 -26.28 -0.54 0.15
C LEU A 209 -26.39 -0.95 -1.34
N PHE A 210 -27.33 -1.83 -1.67
CA PHE A 210 -27.42 -2.47 -2.99
C PHE A 210 -28.48 -1.85 -3.92
N GLY A 211 -29.34 -0.99 -3.37
CA GLY A 211 -30.50 -0.46 -4.12
C GLY A 211 -31.65 -1.44 -4.22
N HIS A 212 -32.76 -1.02 -4.78
CA HIS A 212 -33.95 -1.84 -4.98
C HIS A 212 -34.66 -1.50 -6.30
N ILE A 213 -35.42 -2.45 -6.81
CA ILE A 213 -36.39 -2.22 -7.88
C ILE A 213 -37.76 -1.94 -7.29
N ARG A 214 -38.62 -1.33 -8.08
CA ARG A 214 -40.01 -1.07 -7.71
C ARG A 214 -40.70 -2.41 -7.34
N GLY A 215 -41.38 -2.41 -6.21
CA GLY A 215 -42.12 -3.60 -5.73
C GLY A 215 -41.30 -4.61 -4.96
N ALA A 216 -40.02 -4.38 -4.71
CA ALA A 216 -39.12 -5.28 -3.97
C ALA A 216 -39.58 -5.53 -2.52
N PHE A 217 -40.23 -4.56 -1.90
CA PHE A 217 -40.84 -4.65 -0.56
C PHE A 217 -41.97 -3.63 -0.41
N THR A 218 -42.73 -3.75 0.69
CA THR A 218 -43.82 -2.79 1.01
C THR A 218 -43.24 -1.40 1.20
N GLY A 219 -43.57 -0.46 0.29
CA GLY A 219 -43.01 0.90 0.26
C GLY A 219 -41.99 1.16 -0.85
N ALA A 220 -41.60 0.16 -1.61
CA ALA A 220 -40.74 0.33 -2.79
C ALA A 220 -41.52 0.83 -4.01
N HIS A 221 -41.87 2.14 -4.01
CA HIS A 221 -42.72 2.73 -5.05
C HIS A 221 -41.97 3.01 -6.37
N LYS A 222 -40.63 3.08 -6.35
CA LYS A 222 -39.77 3.34 -7.51
C LYS A 222 -38.45 2.62 -7.38
N ASP A 223 -37.73 2.48 -8.50
CA ASP A 223 -36.33 2.01 -8.47
C ASP A 223 -35.43 3.02 -7.75
N ARG A 224 -34.48 2.51 -6.96
CA ARG A 224 -33.48 3.31 -6.27
C ARG A 224 -32.08 2.71 -6.40
N LYS A 225 -31.12 3.55 -6.76
CA LYS A 225 -29.69 3.16 -6.78
C LYS A 225 -29.15 3.04 -5.37
N GLY A 226 -28.40 1.96 -5.10
CA GLY A 226 -27.69 1.74 -3.86
C GLY A 226 -26.39 2.55 -3.77
N ARG A 227 -25.78 2.54 -2.58
CA ARG A 227 -24.49 3.24 -2.32
C ARG A 227 -23.37 2.69 -3.17
N PHE A 228 -23.32 1.40 -3.45
CA PHE A 228 -22.36 0.81 -4.37
C PHE A 228 -22.44 1.41 -5.77
N GLU A 229 -23.63 1.56 -6.33
CA GLU A 229 -23.84 2.17 -7.64
C GLU A 229 -23.48 3.68 -7.63
N GLN A 230 -23.78 4.38 -6.52
CA GLN A 230 -23.45 5.80 -6.36
C GLN A 230 -21.94 6.02 -6.29
N ALA A 231 -21.19 5.05 -5.75
CA ALA A 231 -19.74 5.09 -5.63
C ALA A 231 -18.98 4.63 -6.89
N HIS A 232 -19.72 4.33 -7.96
CA HIS A 232 -19.09 3.84 -9.20
C HIS A 232 -18.03 4.80 -9.73
N GLY A 233 -16.83 4.27 -10.04
CA GLY A 233 -15.67 5.08 -10.44
C GLY A 233 -15.04 5.93 -9.33
N GLY A 234 -15.49 5.75 -8.09
CA GLY A 234 -15.02 6.47 -6.91
C GLY A 234 -14.66 5.53 -5.75
N THR A 235 -15.03 5.93 -4.54
CA THR A 235 -14.74 5.21 -3.30
C THR A 235 -15.98 5.11 -2.43
N LEU A 236 -16.33 3.89 -2.00
CA LEU A 236 -17.33 3.64 -0.98
C LEU A 236 -16.62 3.47 0.37
N PHE A 237 -17.01 4.24 1.36
CA PHE A 237 -16.55 4.08 2.75
C PHE A 237 -17.69 3.54 3.61
N LEU A 238 -17.48 2.34 4.15
CA LEU A 238 -18.42 1.67 5.06
C LEU A 238 -17.89 1.85 6.49
N ASP A 239 -18.53 2.71 7.27
CA ASP A 239 -18.24 2.85 8.70
C ASP A 239 -19.05 1.85 9.51
N GLU A 240 -18.49 1.37 10.62
CA GLU A 240 -19.11 0.38 11.52
C GLU A 240 -19.64 -0.85 10.77
N VAL A 241 -18.81 -1.40 9.87
CA VAL A 241 -19.17 -2.55 8.99
C VAL A 241 -19.54 -3.81 9.79
N ALA A 242 -19.08 -3.93 11.05
CA ALA A 242 -19.41 -5.03 11.93
C ALA A 242 -20.90 -5.03 12.36
N GLU A 243 -21.62 -3.91 12.24
CA GLU A 243 -23.02 -3.77 12.56
C GLU A 243 -23.96 -4.34 11.47
N LEU A 244 -23.40 -4.76 10.33
CA LEU A 244 -24.15 -5.44 9.30
C LEU A 244 -24.55 -6.86 9.75
N SER A 245 -25.77 -7.30 9.42
CA SER A 245 -26.20 -8.67 9.65
C SER A 245 -25.31 -9.67 8.88
N ALA A 246 -25.23 -10.92 9.36
CA ALA A 246 -24.43 -11.97 8.72
C ALA A 246 -24.78 -12.18 7.24
N ASP A 247 -26.06 -12.07 6.87
CA ASP A 247 -26.52 -12.18 5.48
C ASP A 247 -25.99 -11.03 4.62
N LEU A 248 -25.98 -9.81 5.15
CA LEU A 248 -25.44 -8.64 4.45
C LEU A 248 -23.91 -8.69 4.34
N GLN A 249 -23.23 -9.21 5.36
CA GLN A 249 -21.79 -9.46 5.29
C GLN A 249 -21.44 -10.48 4.19
N ALA A 250 -22.22 -11.55 4.05
CA ALA A 250 -22.04 -12.52 2.97
C ALA A 250 -22.26 -11.91 1.58
N LYS A 251 -23.28 -11.05 1.42
CA LYS A 251 -23.51 -10.31 0.18
C LYS A 251 -22.39 -9.32 -0.13
N LEU A 252 -21.92 -8.60 0.89
CA LEU A 252 -20.78 -7.70 0.78
C LEU A 252 -19.54 -8.44 0.29
N LEU A 253 -19.24 -9.61 0.88
CA LEU A 253 -18.10 -10.43 0.48
C LEU A 253 -18.17 -10.81 -1.01
N ARG A 254 -19.36 -11.21 -1.51
CA ARG A 254 -19.56 -11.50 -2.94
C ARG A 254 -19.25 -10.29 -3.82
N VAL A 255 -19.76 -9.10 -3.45
CA VAL A 255 -19.50 -7.88 -4.23
C VAL A 255 -18.00 -7.55 -4.25
N LEU A 256 -17.28 -7.75 -3.15
CA LEU A 256 -15.84 -7.51 -3.09
C LEU A 256 -15.05 -8.51 -3.96
N GLN A 257 -15.50 -9.75 -4.05
CA GLN A 257 -14.86 -10.82 -4.84
C GLN A 257 -15.19 -10.74 -6.33
N GLU A 258 -16.50 -10.58 -6.65
CA GLU A 258 -17.01 -10.67 -8.01
C GLU A 258 -17.06 -9.30 -8.71
N ARG A 259 -16.97 -8.21 -7.94
CA ARG A 259 -17.13 -6.82 -8.40
C ARG A 259 -18.44 -6.55 -9.13
N THR A 260 -19.46 -7.29 -8.78
CA THR A 260 -20.80 -7.20 -9.35
C THR A 260 -21.84 -7.26 -8.23
N LEU A 261 -23.01 -6.68 -8.47
CA LEU A 261 -24.10 -6.67 -7.50
C LEU A 261 -25.47 -6.84 -8.18
N TYR A 262 -26.48 -7.17 -7.37
CA TYR A 262 -27.89 -7.19 -7.77
C TYR A 262 -28.68 -6.28 -6.85
N ARG A 263 -29.64 -5.52 -7.40
CA ARG A 263 -30.60 -4.78 -6.59
C ARG A 263 -31.56 -5.71 -5.88
N VAL A 264 -32.06 -5.29 -4.73
CA VAL A 264 -33.08 -6.03 -3.99
C VAL A 264 -34.31 -6.22 -4.86
N GLY A 265 -34.77 -7.45 -5.01
CA GLY A 265 -35.89 -7.85 -5.86
C GLY A 265 -35.60 -7.93 -7.36
N GLY A 266 -34.36 -7.61 -7.78
CA GLY A 266 -33.94 -7.66 -9.19
C GLY A 266 -32.99 -8.81 -9.49
N ASP A 267 -32.96 -9.22 -10.74
CA ASP A 267 -32.13 -10.27 -11.31
C ASP A 267 -31.05 -9.74 -12.27
N ARG A 268 -31.06 -8.43 -12.53
CA ARG A 268 -30.07 -7.79 -13.41
C ARG A 268 -28.77 -7.55 -12.66
N GLN A 269 -27.69 -8.06 -13.22
CA GLN A 269 -26.31 -7.80 -12.76
C GLN A 269 -25.88 -6.37 -13.10
N ILE A 270 -25.24 -5.72 -12.15
CA ILE A 270 -24.74 -4.35 -12.25
C ILE A 270 -23.24 -4.35 -11.92
#